data_4d4ab7bed951aa1fa4ace6165aa163f1
#
_entry.id   4d4ab7bed951aa1fa4ace6165aa163f1
#
_cell.length_a   1.000
_cell.length_b   1.000
_cell.length_c   1.000
_cell.angle_alpha   90.00
_cell.angle_beta   90.00
_cell.angle_gamma   90.00
#
_symmetry.space_group_name_H-M   'P 1'
#
loop_
_entity.id
_entity.type
_entity.pdbx_description
1 polymer ?
#
loop_
_entity_poly.entity_id
_entity_poly.type
_entity_poly.pdbx_seq_one_letter_code
_entity_poly.pdbx_strand_id
1 'polypeptide(L)'
;MGKNRMVFCALAGALALTLAGCRETAPVPPSGNPAPMASPVPAETEPAAEFSFADLQRLQFCFTSGAGGWCTLLAVRPDGSFYGEYHDTDMGGGEPGIHAVQWNCKFTGRFAQPVQVNDYTYSMGIAEISYEKEAGTEEVIDGIQYYYTAPYGLEDTEELLLYLPGAPLAELTQEFRGWVGYYDETEGELSFYALNNEAHQQGFESYDWVERVRTDVEWAEETAAEYETKILEDTSLSQGELNELSAQMFDLWDIQLNEVWAVLQQMLSQTDMEALTAEELEWIAWKEEQLART
;
A
#
# COMPACT_ATOMS: atom_id res chain seq x y z
N MET A 1 -17.87 37.92 16.69
CA MET A 1 -16.72 37.24 17.31
C MET A 1 -17.24 35.99 17.98
N GLY A 2 -17.32 34.90 17.26
CA GLY A 2 -17.76 33.59 17.71
C GLY A 2 -16.78 32.56 17.15
N LYS A 3 -16.10 31.87 18.05
CA LYS A 3 -15.08 30.85 17.72
C LYS A 3 -15.75 29.65 17.07
N ASN A 4 -15.67 29.54 15.77
CA ASN A 4 -15.88 28.27 15.08
C ASN A 4 -14.51 27.59 14.90
N ARG A 5 -14.07 26.89 15.94
CA ARG A 5 -13.11 25.81 15.77
C ARG A 5 -13.84 24.68 15.04
N MET A 6 -13.71 24.62 13.74
CA MET A 6 -14.15 23.47 12.97
C MET A 6 -13.35 22.25 13.41
N VAL A 7 -14.09 21.29 13.91
CA VAL A 7 -13.59 19.99 14.40
C VAL A 7 -13.28 19.14 13.17
N PHE A 8 -12.03 19.12 12.74
CA PHE A 8 -11.49 18.15 11.79
C PHE A 8 -11.03 16.86 12.49
N CYS A 9 -11.61 16.50 13.62
CA CYS A 9 -11.20 15.37 14.46
C CYS A 9 -12.25 14.25 14.50
N ALA A 10 -12.72 13.74 13.38
CA ALA A 10 -13.64 12.60 13.42
C ALA A 10 -13.11 11.31 12.80
N LEU A 11 -12.06 11.32 11.98
CA LEU A 11 -11.54 10.10 11.35
C LEU A 11 -10.26 9.53 11.99
N ALA A 12 -9.52 10.28 12.77
CA ALA A 12 -8.34 9.75 13.49
C ALA A 12 -8.66 8.93 14.75
N GLY A 13 -9.93 8.82 15.14
CA GLY A 13 -10.37 8.19 16.39
C GLY A 13 -10.60 6.68 16.36
N ALA A 14 -10.63 6.02 15.23
CA ALA A 14 -11.05 4.62 15.12
C ALA A 14 -9.92 3.59 15.13
N LEU A 15 -8.64 3.99 15.13
CA LEU A 15 -7.52 3.05 15.09
C LEU A 15 -6.76 2.89 16.42
N ALA A 16 -7.32 3.35 17.55
CA ALA A 16 -6.77 3.09 18.87
C ALA A 16 -7.39 1.81 19.47
N LEU A 17 -7.04 0.66 18.94
CA LEU A 17 -7.26 -0.64 19.63
C LEU A 17 -6.23 -0.78 20.74
N THR A 18 -6.69 -0.51 21.96
CA THR A 18 -5.98 -0.62 23.24
C THR A 18 -5.54 -2.06 23.49
N LEU A 19 -4.24 -2.29 23.46
CA LEU A 19 -3.62 -3.43 24.16
C LEU A 19 -3.33 -3.01 25.59
N ALA A 20 -4.32 -3.13 26.46
CA ALA A 20 -4.14 -3.07 27.90
C ALA A 20 -3.75 -4.46 28.42
N GLY A 21 -2.48 -4.76 28.45
CA GLY A 21 -1.93 -5.92 29.13
C GLY A 21 -1.74 -5.58 30.62
N CYS A 22 -2.57 -6.14 31.50
CA CYS A 22 -2.38 -6.08 32.95
C CYS A 22 -1.10 -6.80 33.35
N ARG A 23 -0.16 -6.06 33.93
CA ARG A 23 1.04 -6.59 34.55
C ARG A 23 0.73 -6.86 36.01
N GLU A 24 0.41 -8.09 36.32
CA GLU A 24 0.30 -8.55 37.71
C GLU A 24 1.69 -8.87 38.27
N THR A 25 2.07 -8.21 39.35
CA THR A 25 3.30 -8.49 40.12
C THR A 25 3.03 -9.61 41.12
N ALA A 26 3.64 -10.76 40.89
CA ALA A 26 3.63 -11.85 41.85
C ALA A 26 4.78 -11.69 42.91
N PRO A 27 4.58 -12.11 44.16
CA PRO A 27 5.55 -11.94 45.26
C PRO A 27 6.68 -12.97 45.19
N VAL A 28 7.87 -12.54 45.59
CA VAL A 28 9.10 -13.33 45.68
C VAL A 28 9.03 -14.33 46.87
N PRO A 29 9.26 -15.66 46.68
CA PRO A 29 9.48 -16.59 47.78
C PRO A 29 10.97 -16.71 48.12
N PRO A 30 11.30 -17.16 49.35
CA PRO A 30 12.65 -17.12 49.89
C PRO A 30 13.54 -18.28 49.42
N SER A 31 14.84 -17.99 49.45
CA SER A 31 15.98 -18.81 49.12
C SER A 31 15.94 -20.22 49.75
N GLY A 32 16.07 -21.24 48.92
CA GLY A 32 16.31 -22.64 49.32
C GLY A 32 17.28 -23.32 48.34
N ASN A 33 18.16 -24.13 48.88
CA ASN A 33 19.35 -24.84 48.40
C ASN A 33 19.31 -25.37 46.92
N PRO A 34 20.48 -25.49 46.25
CA PRO A 34 20.57 -25.96 44.88
C PRO A 34 20.38 -27.49 44.79
N ALA A 35 19.42 -27.88 43.97
CA ALA A 35 19.24 -29.24 43.48
C ALA A 35 20.06 -29.46 42.17
N PRO A 36 20.43 -30.70 41.81
CA PRO A 36 21.37 -30.99 40.72
C PRO A 36 20.85 -30.55 39.36
N MET A 37 21.78 -29.98 38.55
CA MET A 37 21.53 -29.55 37.17
C MET A 37 21.01 -30.71 36.31
N ALA A 38 19.75 -30.62 35.93
CA ALA A 38 19.24 -31.39 34.80
C ALA A 38 19.83 -30.81 33.51
N SER A 39 20.31 -31.68 32.62
CA SER A 39 20.76 -31.30 31.27
C SER A 39 19.64 -30.56 30.52
N PRO A 40 19.96 -29.55 29.74
CA PRO A 40 18.95 -28.85 28.97
C PRO A 40 18.31 -29.82 27.95
N VAL A 41 17.01 -30.03 28.11
CA VAL A 41 16.16 -30.61 27.05
C VAL A 41 16.29 -29.67 25.87
N PRO A 42 16.57 -30.17 24.64
CA PRO A 42 16.50 -29.31 23.46
C PRO A 42 15.13 -28.66 23.41
N ALA A 43 15.08 -27.34 23.30
CA ALA A 43 13.83 -26.64 23.02
C ALA A 43 13.25 -27.24 21.74
N GLU A 44 12.06 -27.84 21.82
CA GLU A 44 11.27 -28.14 20.64
C GLU A 44 11.08 -26.79 19.92
N THR A 45 11.71 -26.66 18.76
CA THR A 45 11.45 -25.56 17.83
C THR A 45 9.99 -25.70 17.44
N GLU A 46 9.15 -24.77 17.85
CA GLU A 46 7.80 -24.69 17.32
C GLU A 46 7.91 -24.69 15.79
N PRO A 47 7.11 -25.49 15.07
CA PRO A 47 7.12 -25.47 13.62
C PRO A 47 6.85 -24.03 13.19
N ALA A 48 7.69 -23.49 12.30
CA ALA A 48 7.46 -22.20 11.69
C ALA A 48 6.02 -22.19 11.13
N ALA A 49 5.27 -21.14 11.44
CA ALA A 49 3.90 -21.02 10.93
C ALA A 49 3.93 -21.13 9.40
N GLU A 50 3.12 -22.02 8.85
CA GLU A 50 3.00 -22.20 7.41
C GLU A 50 2.47 -20.90 6.79
N PHE A 51 3.12 -20.41 5.73
CA PHE A 51 2.71 -19.19 5.02
C PHE A 51 1.26 -19.29 4.53
N SER A 52 0.53 -18.20 4.64
CA SER A 52 -0.83 -18.03 4.12
C SER A 52 -1.00 -16.67 3.43
N PHE A 53 -1.99 -16.53 2.56
CA PHE A 53 -2.30 -15.23 1.96
C PHE A 53 -2.69 -14.15 2.98
N ALA A 54 -3.11 -14.53 4.20
CA ALA A 54 -3.37 -13.57 5.27
C ALA A 54 -2.12 -12.77 5.69
N ASP A 55 -0.94 -13.35 5.50
CA ASP A 55 0.34 -12.68 5.81
C ASP A 55 0.63 -11.52 4.85
N LEU A 56 -0.03 -11.49 3.70
CA LEU A 56 0.12 -10.45 2.68
C LEU A 56 -0.93 -9.34 2.78
N GLN A 57 -1.93 -9.45 3.65
CA GLN A 57 -3.10 -8.55 3.69
C GLN A 57 -2.74 -7.07 3.83
N ARG A 58 -1.64 -6.75 4.52
CA ARG A 58 -1.18 -5.36 4.76
C ARG A 58 -0.16 -4.88 3.75
N LEU A 59 0.18 -5.74 2.78
CA LEU A 59 1.26 -5.47 1.85
C LEU A 59 0.72 -5.00 0.51
N GLN A 60 1.39 -4.00 -0.05
CA GLN A 60 1.29 -3.64 -1.45
C GLN A 60 2.61 -3.98 -2.12
N PHE A 61 2.55 -4.77 -3.18
CA PHE A 61 3.68 -5.07 -4.04
C PHE A 61 3.80 -4.01 -5.12
N CYS A 62 5.03 -3.58 -5.38
CA CYS A 62 5.35 -2.54 -6.34
C CYS A 62 6.45 -3.01 -7.29
N PHE A 63 6.21 -2.89 -8.59
CA PHE A 63 7.20 -3.09 -9.64
C PHE A 63 7.36 -1.79 -10.43
N THR A 64 8.53 -1.19 -10.35
CA THR A 64 8.84 0.10 -10.93
C THR A 64 10.34 0.25 -11.20
N SER A 65 10.72 1.15 -12.08
CA SER A 65 12.13 1.54 -12.26
C SER A 65 12.64 2.50 -11.17
N GLY A 66 11.78 2.95 -10.27
CA GLY A 66 12.13 3.97 -9.26
C GLY A 66 12.19 5.40 -9.80
N ALA A 67 12.04 5.61 -11.11
CA ALA A 67 12.09 6.94 -11.74
C ALA A 67 10.70 7.63 -11.85
N GLY A 68 9.63 6.96 -11.44
CA GLY A 68 8.27 7.51 -11.38
C GLY A 68 7.52 7.57 -12.71
N GLY A 69 8.11 7.09 -13.82
CA GLY A 69 7.45 7.10 -15.14
C GLY A 69 6.36 6.04 -15.25
N TRP A 70 6.60 4.88 -14.67
CA TRP A 70 5.68 3.74 -14.69
C TRP A 70 5.70 2.95 -13.39
N CYS A 71 4.61 2.29 -13.09
CA CYS A 71 4.46 1.44 -11.91
C CYS A 71 3.38 0.39 -12.13
N THR A 72 3.61 -0.83 -11.61
CA THR A 72 2.60 -1.85 -11.39
C THR A 72 2.44 -2.06 -9.90
N LEU A 73 1.25 -1.84 -9.38
CA LEU A 73 0.86 -2.08 -7.99
C LEU A 73 -0.02 -3.33 -7.90
N LEU A 74 0.21 -4.16 -6.90
CA LEU A 74 -0.53 -5.39 -6.65
C LEU A 74 -0.78 -5.57 -5.15
N ALA A 75 -2.03 -5.86 -4.77
CA ALA A 75 -2.42 -6.19 -3.41
C ALA A 75 -3.13 -7.55 -3.37
N VAL A 76 -2.82 -8.38 -2.37
CA VAL A 76 -3.34 -9.74 -2.22
C VAL A 76 -4.22 -9.83 -0.99
N ARG A 77 -5.44 -10.38 -1.14
CA ARG A 77 -6.38 -10.60 -0.04
C ARG A 77 -6.17 -11.96 0.62
N PRO A 78 -6.65 -12.14 1.87
CA PRO A 78 -6.49 -13.40 2.61
C PRO A 78 -7.08 -14.64 1.92
N ASP A 79 -8.02 -14.46 0.99
CA ASP A 79 -8.62 -15.54 0.21
C ASP A 79 -7.84 -15.89 -1.07
N GLY A 80 -6.69 -15.24 -1.31
CA GLY A 80 -5.85 -15.41 -2.48
C GLY A 80 -6.33 -14.63 -3.71
N SER A 81 -7.43 -13.88 -3.63
CA SER A 81 -7.76 -12.92 -4.67
C SER A 81 -6.80 -11.75 -4.64
N PHE A 82 -6.54 -11.16 -5.79
CA PHE A 82 -5.70 -9.99 -5.91
C PHE A 82 -6.32 -8.94 -6.83
N TYR A 83 -5.86 -7.71 -6.67
CA TYR A 83 -6.16 -6.61 -7.59
C TYR A 83 -4.95 -5.70 -7.70
N GLY A 84 -4.95 -4.92 -8.74
CA GLY A 84 -3.86 -3.97 -8.96
C GLY A 84 -4.10 -3.06 -10.14
N GLU A 85 -3.12 -2.22 -10.37
CA GLU A 85 -3.11 -1.31 -11.52
C GLU A 85 -1.70 -1.16 -12.06
N TYR A 86 -1.64 -0.93 -13.36
CA TYR A 86 -0.43 -0.53 -14.06
C TYR A 86 -0.67 0.79 -14.75
N HIS A 87 0.31 1.66 -14.69
CA HIS A 87 0.36 2.89 -15.49
C HIS A 87 1.77 3.15 -16.00
N ASP A 88 1.83 3.77 -17.17
CA ASP A 88 3.03 4.37 -17.75
C ASP A 88 2.62 5.65 -18.49
N THR A 89 3.49 6.65 -18.49
CA THR A 89 3.17 7.96 -19.06
C THR A 89 4.33 8.52 -19.88
N ASP A 90 4.06 8.90 -21.12
CA ASP A 90 4.94 9.70 -21.96
C ASP A 90 4.34 11.11 -22.15
N MET A 91 5.00 12.09 -21.55
CA MET A 91 4.62 13.51 -21.66
C MET A 91 5.18 14.20 -22.91
N GLY A 92 6.02 13.53 -23.68
CA GLY A 92 6.69 14.09 -24.86
C GLY A 92 6.18 13.55 -26.20
N GLY A 93 5.36 12.50 -26.17
CA GLY A 93 4.84 11.82 -27.35
C GLY A 93 3.41 12.22 -27.65
N GLY A 94 3.11 12.49 -28.92
CA GLY A 94 1.73 12.66 -29.32
C GLY A 94 1.58 13.33 -30.69
N GLU A 95 0.45 13.07 -31.33
CA GLU A 95 0.01 13.77 -32.52
C GLU A 95 -0.49 15.19 -32.18
N PRO A 96 -0.68 16.10 -33.16
CA PRO A 96 -1.24 17.41 -32.89
C PRO A 96 -2.59 17.34 -32.14
N GLY A 97 -2.64 17.92 -30.94
CA GLY A 97 -3.81 17.89 -30.04
C GLY A 97 -3.75 16.82 -28.97
N ILE A 98 -2.72 15.97 -28.93
CA ILE A 98 -2.43 15.03 -27.86
C ILE A 98 -1.32 15.63 -27.00
N HIS A 99 -1.57 15.72 -25.68
CA HIS A 99 -0.66 16.33 -24.71
C HIS A 99 0.19 15.29 -23.96
N ALA A 100 -0.34 14.07 -23.86
CA ALA A 100 0.34 12.94 -23.21
C ALA A 100 -0.18 11.62 -23.78
N VAL A 101 0.64 10.58 -23.64
CA VAL A 101 0.27 9.20 -23.94
C VAL A 101 0.36 8.43 -22.64
N GLN A 102 -0.69 7.65 -22.34
CA GLN A 102 -0.72 6.80 -21.15
C GLN A 102 -1.03 5.35 -21.50
N TRP A 103 -0.30 4.43 -20.88
CA TRP A 103 -0.60 3.01 -20.89
C TRP A 103 -1.16 2.64 -19.53
N ASN A 104 -2.35 2.02 -19.50
CA ASN A 104 -3.05 1.72 -18.27
C ASN A 104 -3.60 0.28 -18.28
N CYS A 105 -3.62 -0.33 -17.10
CA CYS A 105 -4.35 -1.55 -16.84
C CYS A 105 -4.84 -1.55 -15.41
N LYS A 106 -6.15 -1.72 -15.18
CA LYS A 106 -6.67 -2.15 -13.89
C LYS A 106 -7.04 -3.61 -14.01
N PHE A 107 -6.62 -4.40 -13.04
CA PHE A 107 -6.78 -5.85 -13.10
C PHE A 107 -7.21 -6.43 -11.74
N THR A 108 -7.89 -7.56 -11.83
CA THR A 108 -8.22 -8.43 -10.70
C THR A 108 -7.90 -9.86 -11.05
N GLY A 109 -7.70 -10.71 -10.05
CA GLY A 109 -7.44 -12.12 -10.29
C GLY A 109 -7.44 -12.94 -9.01
N ARG A 110 -6.92 -14.17 -9.14
CA ARG A 110 -6.77 -15.09 -8.03
C ARG A 110 -5.52 -15.95 -8.21
N PHE A 111 -4.76 -16.07 -7.14
CA PHE A 111 -3.69 -17.06 -7.07
C PHE A 111 -4.25 -18.44 -6.73
N ALA A 112 -3.64 -19.48 -7.26
CA ALA A 112 -3.78 -20.85 -6.78
C ALA A 112 -3.19 -20.97 -5.36
N GLN A 113 -3.48 -22.08 -4.68
CA GLN A 113 -2.88 -22.33 -3.36
C GLN A 113 -1.35 -22.32 -3.48
N PRO A 114 -0.65 -21.57 -2.60
CA PRO A 114 0.81 -21.52 -2.62
C PRO A 114 1.44 -22.90 -2.42
N VAL A 115 2.49 -23.19 -3.16
CA VAL A 115 3.25 -24.43 -3.03
C VAL A 115 4.65 -24.09 -2.52
N GLN A 116 5.02 -24.62 -1.36
CA GLN A 116 6.34 -24.39 -0.80
C GLN A 116 7.43 -25.02 -1.69
N VAL A 117 8.40 -24.21 -2.08
CA VAL A 117 9.56 -24.62 -2.87
C VAL A 117 10.77 -24.93 -1.96
N ASN A 118 10.99 -24.06 -0.97
CA ASN A 118 12.00 -24.20 0.08
C ASN A 118 11.56 -23.41 1.32
N ASP A 119 12.43 -23.27 2.33
CA ASP A 119 12.10 -22.64 3.61
C ASP A 119 11.65 -21.17 3.51
N TYR A 120 11.99 -20.47 2.45
CA TYR A 120 11.71 -19.04 2.24
C TYR A 120 11.09 -18.72 0.86
N THR A 121 10.71 -19.74 0.07
CA THR A 121 10.15 -19.54 -1.27
C THR A 121 8.88 -20.34 -1.47
N TYR A 122 7.83 -19.68 -1.97
CA TYR A 122 6.60 -20.31 -2.43
C TYR A 122 6.34 -20.01 -3.90
N SER A 123 5.85 -21.01 -4.63
CA SER A 123 5.29 -20.83 -5.96
C SER A 123 3.82 -20.46 -5.85
N MET A 124 3.41 -19.41 -6.57
CA MET A 124 2.02 -18.92 -6.63
C MET A 124 1.58 -18.89 -8.09
N GLY A 125 0.86 -19.92 -8.54
CA GLY A 125 0.24 -19.95 -9.86
C GLY A 125 -0.87 -18.90 -9.98
N ILE A 126 -0.98 -18.22 -11.12
CA ILE A 126 -2.08 -17.33 -11.45
C ILE A 126 -3.23 -18.17 -11.99
N ALA A 127 -4.27 -18.40 -11.15
CA ALA A 127 -5.42 -19.22 -11.54
C ALA A 127 -6.34 -18.47 -12.52
N GLU A 128 -6.48 -17.16 -12.34
CA GLU A 128 -7.25 -16.28 -13.21
C GLU A 128 -6.74 -14.83 -13.09
N ILE A 129 -6.83 -14.09 -14.18
CA ILE A 129 -6.62 -12.64 -14.23
C ILE A 129 -7.61 -12.03 -15.22
N SER A 130 -8.17 -10.89 -14.87
CA SER A 130 -9.14 -10.15 -15.68
C SER A 130 -8.80 -8.67 -15.69
N TYR A 131 -8.96 -8.03 -16.83
CA TYR A 131 -8.68 -6.61 -17.01
C TYR A 131 -9.99 -5.82 -17.07
N GLU A 132 -10.03 -4.63 -16.50
CA GLU A 132 -11.21 -3.74 -16.55
C GLU A 132 -11.54 -3.33 -17.98
N LYS A 133 -10.51 -3.06 -18.80
CA LYS A 133 -10.62 -2.83 -20.23
C LYS A 133 -9.79 -3.85 -21.01
N GLU A 134 -10.30 -4.26 -22.17
CA GLU A 134 -9.62 -5.25 -23.01
C GLU A 134 -8.26 -4.71 -23.49
N ALA A 135 -7.21 -5.52 -23.34
CA ALA A 135 -5.87 -5.16 -23.82
C ALA A 135 -5.86 -4.96 -25.34
N GLY A 136 -5.19 -3.91 -25.79
CA GLY A 136 -5.15 -3.49 -27.19
C GLY A 136 -6.25 -2.50 -27.57
N THR A 137 -7.14 -2.11 -26.65
CA THR A 137 -8.07 -1.00 -26.87
C THR A 137 -7.40 0.36 -26.63
N GLU A 138 -7.92 1.41 -27.25
CA GLU A 138 -7.42 2.77 -27.13
C GLU A 138 -8.55 3.79 -27.13
N GLU A 139 -8.34 4.92 -26.48
CA GLU A 139 -9.26 6.06 -26.52
C GLU A 139 -8.52 7.39 -26.29
N VAL A 140 -9.13 8.48 -26.69
CA VAL A 140 -8.63 9.84 -26.40
C VAL A 140 -9.62 10.55 -25.50
N ILE A 141 -9.17 10.99 -24.33
CA ILE A 141 -9.96 11.74 -23.37
C ILE A 141 -9.19 13.02 -23.01
N ASP A 142 -9.80 14.17 -23.21
CA ASP A 142 -9.25 15.49 -22.87
C ASP A 142 -7.82 15.76 -23.40
N GLY A 143 -7.52 15.22 -24.59
CA GLY A 143 -6.20 15.36 -25.22
C GLY A 143 -5.13 14.40 -24.67
N ILE A 144 -5.50 13.41 -23.90
CA ILE A 144 -4.63 12.30 -23.47
C ILE A 144 -5.02 11.07 -24.28
N GLN A 145 -4.04 10.45 -24.93
CA GLN A 145 -4.19 9.16 -25.62
C GLN A 145 -3.97 8.04 -24.61
N TYR A 146 -4.99 7.25 -24.36
CA TYR A 146 -4.92 6.05 -23.50
C TYR A 146 -4.77 4.80 -24.35
N TYR A 147 -3.82 3.95 -23.98
CA TYR A 147 -3.65 2.58 -24.45
C TYR A 147 -3.90 1.62 -23.29
N TYR A 148 -4.85 0.69 -23.45
CA TYR A 148 -5.10 -0.34 -22.45
C TYR A 148 -4.30 -1.59 -22.78
N THR A 149 -3.49 -2.06 -21.85
CA THR A 149 -2.52 -3.17 -22.03
C THR A 149 -2.70 -4.22 -20.95
N ALA A 150 -1.98 -5.34 -21.06
CA ALA A 150 -1.71 -6.19 -19.90
C ALA A 150 -0.81 -5.43 -18.90
N PRO A 151 -0.88 -5.75 -17.59
CA PRO A 151 -0.06 -5.07 -16.58
C PRO A 151 1.40 -5.49 -16.73
N TYR A 152 2.31 -4.52 -16.88
CA TYR A 152 3.74 -4.80 -16.99
C TYR A 152 4.25 -5.52 -15.74
N GLY A 153 4.94 -6.63 -15.92
CA GLY A 153 5.40 -7.53 -14.86
C GLY A 153 4.51 -8.75 -14.63
N LEU A 154 3.27 -8.77 -15.15
CA LEU A 154 2.35 -9.90 -15.07
C LEU A 154 1.87 -10.39 -16.44
N GLU A 155 2.26 -9.74 -17.52
CA GLU A 155 1.92 -10.13 -18.87
C GLU A 155 2.51 -11.51 -19.19
N ASP A 156 1.71 -12.37 -19.81
CA ASP A 156 2.09 -13.73 -20.22
C ASP A 156 2.74 -14.59 -19.10
N THR A 157 2.35 -14.33 -17.84
CA THR A 157 2.90 -14.98 -16.64
C THR A 157 1.87 -15.95 -16.07
N GLU A 158 2.27 -17.21 -15.91
CA GLU A 158 1.44 -18.26 -15.30
C GLU A 158 1.74 -18.45 -13.81
N GLU A 159 2.95 -18.07 -13.35
CA GLU A 159 3.45 -18.33 -12.00
C GLU A 159 4.39 -17.21 -11.54
N LEU A 160 4.29 -16.84 -10.27
CA LEU A 160 5.22 -15.97 -9.55
C LEU A 160 5.85 -16.74 -8.40
N LEU A 161 7.12 -16.50 -8.11
CA LEU A 161 7.72 -16.91 -6.85
C LEU A 161 7.52 -15.82 -5.80
N LEU A 162 7.06 -16.22 -4.61
CA LEU A 162 7.03 -15.37 -3.43
C LEU A 162 8.25 -15.70 -2.58
N TYR A 163 9.09 -14.70 -2.33
CA TYR A 163 10.16 -14.77 -1.34
C TYR A 163 9.70 -14.18 -0.01
N LEU A 164 9.95 -14.92 1.07
CA LEU A 164 9.68 -14.48 2.44
C LEU A 164 10.83 -13.59 2.96
N PRO A 165 10.59 -12.73 3.96
CA PRO A 165 11.65 -12.12 4.74
C PRO A 165 12.58 -13.20 5.31
N GLY A 166 13.90 -12.95 5.27
CA GLY A 166 14.92 -13.92 5.64
C GLY A 166 15.45 -14.76 4.49
N ALA A 167 14.93 -14.60 3.26
CA ALA A 167 15.50 -15.26 2.09
C ALA A 167 16.96 -14.81 1.87
N PRO A 168 17.95 -15.76 1.79
CA PRO A 168 19.35 -15.39 1.61
C PRO A 168 19.59 -14.70 0.27
N LEU A 169 20.09 -13.48 0.26
CA LEU A 169 20.36 -12.70 -0.97
C LEU A 169 21.32 -13.40 -1.93
N ALA A 170 22.25 -14.19 -1.40
CA ALA A 170 23.19 -14.95 -2.20
C ALA A 170 22.53 -16.07 -3.05
N GLU A 171 21.30 -16.48 -2.71
CA GLU A 171 20.51 -17.47 -3.43
C GLU A 171 19.53 -16.87 -4.44
N LEU A 172 19.36 -15.53 -4.40
CA LEU A 172 18.50 -14.78 -5.31
C LEU A 172 19.29 -14.27 -6.51
N THR A 173 18.66 -14.24 -7.69
CA THR A 173 19.34 -13.79 -8.92
C THR A 173 19.73 -12.31 -8.84
N GLN A 174 20.80 -11.92 -9.54
CA GLN A 174 21.23 -10.54 -9.60
C GLN A 174 20.17 -9.64 -10.23
N GLU A 175 19.48 -10.13 -11.23
CA GLU A 175 18.41 -9.43 -11.94
C GLU A 175 17.27 -9.11 -10.98
N PHE A 176 16.78 -10.09 -10.22
CA PHE A 176 15.76 -9.89 -9.20
C PHE A 176 16.21 -8.87 -8.14
N ARG A 177 17.42 -9.04 -7.58
CA ARG A 177 17.96 -8.13 -6.57
C ARG A 177 18.08 -6.69 -7.08
N GLY A 178 18.43 -6.51 -8.36
CA GLY A 178 18.47 -5.21 -9.01
C GLY A 178 17.10 -4.52 -9.04
N TRP A 179 16.01 -5.26 -9.25
CA TRP A 179 14.65 -4.69 -9.24
C TRP A 179 14.18 -4.26 -7.85
N VAL A 180 14.55 -5.01 -6.81
CA VAL A 180 14.11 -4.74 -5.42
C VAL A 180 15.13 -3.96 -4.60
N GLY A 181 16.12 -3.34 -5.25
CA GLY A 181 17.07 -2.41 -4.63
C GLY A 181 18.24 -3.04 -3.87
N TYR A 182 18.40 -4.37 -3.88
CA TYR A 182 19.53 -5.06 -3.25
C TYR A 182 20.69 -5.26 -4.20
N TYR A 183 21.50 -4.24 -4.39
CA TYR A 183 22.69 -4.30 -5.26
C TYR A 183 23.89 -4.97 -4.60
N ASP A 184 23.94 -5.01 -3.25
CA ASP A 184 25.04 -5.58 -2.48
C ASP A 184 24.60 -6.85 -1.73
N GLU A 185 25.25 -7.99 -2.05
CA GLU A 185 25.00 -9.28 -1.41
C GLU A 185 25.44 -9.33 0.07
N THR A 186 26.20 -8.33 0.54
CA THR A 186 26.69 -8.30 1.92
C THR A 186 25.61 -7.97 2.95
N GLU A 187 24.40 -7.55 2.51
CA GLU A 187 23.25 -7.34 3.40
C GLU A 187 22.67 -8.65 3.95
N GLY A 188 23.01 -9.79 3.33
CA GLY A 188 22.73 -11.11 3.86
C GLY A 188 21.35 -11.65 3.50
N GLU A 189 20.28 -11.01 3.89
CA GLU A 189 18.90 -11.53 3.79
C GLU A 189 17.93 -10.46 3.29
N LEU A 190 16.88 -10.92 2.58
CA LEU A 190 15.75 -10.07 2.17
C LEU A 190 14.95 -9.65 3.41
N SER A 191 14.63 -8.38 3.57
CA SER A 191 13.94 -7.86 4.76
C SER A 191 12.41 -7.76 4.62
N PHE A 192 11.86 -8.02 3.43
CA PHE A 192 10.44 -7.90 3.10
C PHE A 192 9.96 -9.08 2.24
N TYR A 193 8.65 -9.22 2.08
CA TYR A 193 8.07 -10.13 1.09
C TYR A 193 8.29 -9.58 -0.31
N ALA A 194 8.66 -10.43 -1.28
CA ALA A 194 8.84 -10.00 -2.65
C ALA A 194 8.27 -11.01 -3.63
N LEU A 195 7.81 -10.53 -4.81
CA LEU A 195 7.39 -11.41 -5.89
C LEU A 195 8.43 -11.36 -7.00
N ASN A 196 8.74 -12.53 -7.55
CA ASN A 196 9.64 -12.68 -8.67
C ASN A 196 8.91 -13.34 -9.85
N ASN A 197 8.87 -12.65 -10.97
CA ASN A 197 8.51 -13.21 -12.26
C ASN A 197 9.78 -13.72 -12.94
N GLU A 198 10.10 -15.01 -12.76
CA GLU A 198 11.31 -15.61 -13.33
C GLU A 198 11.31 -15.64 -14.86
N ALA A 199 10.13 -15.79 -15.49
CA ALA A 199 10.02 -15.85 -16.93
C ALA A 199 10.51 -14.56 -17.61
N HIS A 200 10.28 -13.42 -16.97
CA HIS A 200 10.64 -12.08 -17.46
C HIS A 200 11.76 -11.40 -16.64
N GLN A 201 12.27 -12.09 -15.61
CA GLN A 201 13.33 -11.56 -14.72
C GLN A 201 12.93 -10.24 -14.05
N GLN A 202 11.70 -10.16 -13.55
CA GLN A 202 11.09 -8.98 -12.96
C GLN A 202 10.80 -9.20 -11.48
N GLY A 203 11.09 -8.22 -10.64
CA GLY A 203 10.92 -8.29 -9.20
C GLY A 203 10.00 -7.20 -8.67
N PHE A 204 9.05 -7.59 -7.81
CA PHE A 204 8.20 -6.68 -7.05
C PHE A 204 8.70 -6.63 -5.62
N GLU A 205 9.01 -5.46 -5.11
CA GLU A 205 9.19 -5.23 -3.69
C GLU A 205 7.83 -5.08 -3.00
N SER A 206 7.77 -5.28 -1.67
CA SER A 206 6.57 -4.97 -0.91
C SER A 206 6.85 -4.01 0.24
N TYR A 207 5.83 -3.26 0.61
CA TYR A 207 5.83 -2.41 1.80
C TYR A 207 4.50 -2.51 2.55
N ASP A 208 4.53 -2.22 3.86
CA ASP A 208 3.32 -2.15 4.67
C ASP A 208 2.52 -0.90 4.26
N TRP A 209 1.44 -1.12 3.52
CA TRP A 209 0.61 -0.07 2.97
C TRP A 209 -0.09 0.75 4.06
N VAL A 210 -0.53 0.10 5.14
CA VAL A 210 -1.17 0.77 6.27
C VAL A 210 -0.19 1.74 6.95
N GLU A 211 1.05 1.31 7.16
CA GLU A 211 2.07 2.13 7.79
C GLU A 211 2.48 3.30 6.88
N ARG A 212 2.61 3.04 5.59
CA ARG A 212 2.88 4.09 4.59
C ARG A 212 1.79 5.16 4.61
N VAL A 213 0.52 4.78 4.47
CA VAL A 213 -0.58 5.74 4.46
C VAL A 213 -0.67 6.52 5.78
N ARG A 214 -0.36 5.88 6.92
CA ARG A 214 -0.27 6.60 8.18
C ARG A 214 0.80 7.69 8.15
N THR A 215 1.99 7.38 7.67
CA THR A 215 3.10 8.34 7.54
C THR A 215 2.74 9.47 6.58
N ASP A 216 2.07 9.16 5.47
CA ASP A 216 1.65 10.16 4.48
C ASP A 216 0.58 11.10 5.05
N VAL A 217 -0.35 10.59 5.86
CA VAL A 217 -1.33 11.43 6.59
C VAL A 217 -0.65 12.34 7.63
N GLU A 218 0.32 11.83 8.40
CA GLU A 218 1.07 12.63 9.37
C GLU A 218 1.84 13.77 8.66
N TRP A 219 2.49 13.47 7.53
CA TRP A 219 3.15 14.48 6.71
C TRP A 219 2.15 15.51 6.15
N ALA A 220 0.97 15.07 5.72
CA ALA A 220 -0.08 15.96 5.22
C ALA A 220 -0.62 16.88 6.30
N GLU A 221 -0.79 16.39 7.54
CA GLU A 221 -1.17 17.21 8.68
C GLU A 221 -0.15 18.32 8.97
N GLU A 222 1.16 17.99 8.97
CA GLU A 222 2.23 18.97 9.17
C GLU A 222 2.24 20.00 8.03
N THR A 223 2.17 19.58 6.78
CA THR A 223 2.18 20.45 5.60
C THR A 223 0.93 21.37 5.57
N ALA A 224 -0.25 20.84 5.88
CA ALA A 224 -1.48 21.62 5.96
C ALA A 224 -1.40 22.70 7.05
N ALA A 225 -0.82 22.38 8.22
CA ALA A 225 -0.61 23.34 9.30
C ALA A 225 0.35 24.48 8.90
N GLU A 226 1.38 24.20 8.10
CA GLU A 226 2.26 25.24 7.55
C GLU A 226 1.51 26.16 6.57
N TYR A 227 0.68 25.60 5.68
CA TYR A 227 -0.15 26.39 4.76
C TYR A 227 -1.18 27.25 5.51
N GLU A 228 -1.85 26.68 6.52
CA GLU A 228 -2.80 27.41 7.36
C GLU A 228 -2.11 28.57 8.08
N THR A 229 -0.95 28.33 8.67
CA THR A 229 -0.15 29.37 9.34
C THR A 229 0.20 30.50 8.37
N LYS A 230 0.65 30.16 7.16
CA LYS A 230 1.00 31.13 6.13
C LYS A 230 -0.21 31.96 5.69
N ILE A 231 -1.37 31.32 5.49
CA ILE A 231 -2.63 32.01 5.13
C ILE A 231 -3.10 32.98 6.24
N LEU A 232 -2.92 32.60 7.52
CA LEU A 232 -3.41 33.37 8.65
C LEU A 232 -2.47 34.50 9.07
N GLU A 233 -1.16 34.33 8.91
CA GLU A 233 -0.15 35.25 9.48
C GLU A 233 0.52 36.15 8.45
N ASP A 234 0.63 35.70 7.18
CA ASP A 234 1.28 36.49 6.12
C ASP A 234 0.31 37.47 5.48
N THR A 235 0.27 38.68 6.01
CA THR A 235 -0.60 39.78 5.51
C THR A 235 -0.14 40.35 4.15
N SER A 236 0.98 39.91 3.59
CA SER A 236 1.49 40.34 2.29
C SER A 236 0.95 39.55 1.12
N LEU A 237 0.29 38.37 1.36
CA LEU A 237 -0.26 37.52 0.33
C LEU A 237 -1.37 38.22 -0.47
N SER A 238 -1.28 38.09 -1.79
CA SER A 238 -2.37 38.50 -2.68
C SER A 238 -3.52 37.45 -2.64
N GLN A 239 -4.70 37.86 -3.11
CA GLN A 239 -5.84 36.94 -3.23
C GLN A 239 -5.53 35.72 -4.09
N GLY A 240 -4.70 35.87 -5.14
CA GLY A 240 -4.26 34.76 -5.98
C GLY A 240 -3.44 33.72 -5.19
N GLU A 241 -2.46 34.18 -4.40
CA GLU A 241 -1.63 33.31 -3.55
C GLU A 241 -2.45 32.64 -2.44
N LEU A 242 -3.42 33.33 -1.85
CA LEU A 242 -4.34 32.72 -0.89
C LEU A 242 -5.18 31.60 -1.51
N ASN A 243 -5.69 31.83 -2.73
CA ASN A 243 -6.46 30.82 -3.46
C ASN A 243 -5.59 29.61 -3.83
N GLU A 244 -4.34 29.84 -4.23
CA GLU A 244 -3.39 28.77 -4.57
C GLU A 244 -3.06 27.90 -3.36
N LEU A 245 -2.72 28.50 -2.21
CA LEU A 245 -2.47 27.77 -0.97
C LEU A 245 -3.70 26.96 -0.52
N SER A 246 -4.89 27.54 -0.65
CA SER A 246 -6.14 26.86 -0.32
C SER A 246 -6.42 25.67 -1.25
N ALA A 247 -6.10 25.79 -2.54
CA ALA A 247 -6.21 24.70 -3.50
C ALA A 247 -5.20 23.56 -3.19
N GLN A 248 -3.94 23.92 -2.88
CA GLN A 248 -2.92 22.96 -2.47
C GLN A 248 -3.32 22.19 -1.20
N MET A 249 -3.92 22.87 -0.22
CA MET A 249 -4.46 22.18 0.98
C MET A 249 -5.60 21.24 0.64
N PHE A 250 -6.49 21.64 -0.27
CA PHE A 250 -7.59 20.77 -0.71
C PHE A 250 -7.04 19.51 -1.41
N ASP A 251 -6.15 19.69 -2.38
CA ASP A 251 -5.55 18.59 -3.14
C ASP A 251 -4.78 17.63 -2.21
N LEU A 252 -4.04 18.18 -1.24
CA LEU A 252 -3.32 17.40 -0.24
C LEU A 252 -4.26 16.46 0.53
N TRP A 253 -5.37 16.99 1.05
CA TRP A 253 -6.34 16.17 1.80
C TRP A 253 -7.17 15.24 0.93
N ASP A 254 -7.47 15.62 -0.31
CA ASP A 254 -8.19 14.76 -1.26
C ASP A 254 -7.37 13.51 -1.61
N ILE A 255 -6.06 13.67 -1.83
CA ILE A 255 -5.13 12.55 -2.05
C ILE A 255 -5.13 11.62 -0.84
N GLN A 256 -4.93 12.15 0.38
CA GLN A 256 -4.88 11.33 1.59
C GLN A 256 -6.18 10.60 1.88
N LEU A 257 -7.32 11.25 1.66
CA LEU A 257 -8.63 10.62 1.81
C LEU A 257 -8.77 9.40 0.90
N ASN A 258 -8.39 9.55 -0.36
CA ASN A 258 -8.47 8.46 -1.34
C ASN A 258 -7.51 7.30 -1.00
N GLU A 259 -6.30 7.58 -0.50
CA GLU A 259 -5.35 6.54 -0.08
C GLU A 259 -5.85 5.79 1.17
N VAL A 260 -6.34 6.51 2.19
CA VAL A 260 -6.95 5.89 3.38
C VAL A 260 -8.15 5.03 2.97
N TRP A 261 -9.01 5.52 2.07
CA TRP A 261 -10.17 4.80 1.58
C TRP A 261 -9.77 3.49 0.89
N ALA A 262 -8.74 3.51 0.05
CA ALA A 262 -8.22 2.34 -0.63
C ALA A 262 -7.70 1.28 0.37
N VAL A 263 -6.98 1.70 1.41
CA VAL A 263 -6.53 0.79 2.49
C VAL A 263 -7.72 0.20 3.24
N LEU A 264 -8.74 1.00 3.57
CA LEU A 264 -9.94 0.52 4.26
C LEU A 264 -10.71 -0.50 3.42
N GLN A 265 -10.82 -0.29 2.10
CA GLN A 265 -11.42 -1.27 1.18
C GLN A 265 -10.67 -2.61 1.16
N GLN A 266 -9.37 -2.60 1.41
CA GLN A 266 -8.55 -3.80 1.50
C GLN A 266 -8.72 -4.51 2.86
N MET A 267 -8.82 -3.74 3.94
CA MET A 267 -8.75 -4.25 5.31
C MET A 267 -10.11 -4.64 5.90
N LEU A 268 -11.17 -3.94 5.52
CA LEU A 268 -12.49 -4.12 6.09
C LEU A 268 -13.27 -5.27 5.42
N SER A 269 -14.16 -5.89 6.19
CA SER A 269 -15.16 -6.79 5.61
C SER A 269 -16.11 -6.02 4.69
N GLN A 270 -16.77 -6.72 3.76
CA GLN A 270 -17.78 -6.10 2.89
C GLN A 270 -18.86 -5.37 3.71
N THR A 271 -19.34 -5.97 4.79
CA THR A 271 -20.39 -5.37 5.64
C THR A 271 -19.91 -4.08 6.32
N ASP A 272 -18.67 -4.08 6.84
CA ASP A 272 -18.10 -2.89 7.49
C ASP A 272 -17.85 -1.79 6.47
N MET A 273 -17.41 -2.15 5.27
CA MET A 273 -17.17 -1.19 4.18
C MET A 273 -18.49 -0.58 3.66
N GLU A 274 -19.56 -1.37 3.56
CA GLU A 274 -20.91 -0.87 3.21
C GLU A 274 -21.43 0.11 4.27
N ALA A 275 -21.22 -0.18 5.56
CA ALA A 275 -21.59 0.72 6.65
C ALA A 275 -20.79 2.04 6.59
N LEU A 276 -19.48 1.97 6.43
CA LEU A 276 -18.61 3.14 6.31
C LEU A 276 -18.97 3.98 5.09
N THR A 277 -19.28 3.35 3.95
CA THR A 277 -19.71 4.05 2.73
C THR A 277 -21.02 4.82 2.96
N ALA A 278 -21.96 4.24 3.71
CA ALA A 278 -23.21 4.93 4.04
C ALA A 278 -22.97 6.16 4.93
N GLU A 279 -22.10 6.06 5.93
CA GLU A 279 -21.71 7.18 6.80
C GLU A 279 -21.00 8.30 6.02
N GLU A 280 -20.11 7.95 5.08
CA GLU A 280 -19.41 8.90 4.23
C GLU A 280 -20.37 9.67 3.31
N LEU A 281 -21.33 8.98 2.71
CA LEU A 281 -22.38 9.62 1.88
C LEU A 281 -23.26 10.58 2.69
N GLU A 282 -23.60 10.25 3.95
CA GLU A 282 -24.31 11.15 4.85
C GLU A 282 -23.49 12.39 5.18
N TRP A 283 -22.18 12.22 5.42
CA TRP A 283 -21.26 13.33 5.68
C TRP A 283 -21.12 14.24 4.47
N ILE A 284 -20.97 13.70 3.27
CA ILE A 284 -20.90 14.46 2.00
C ILE A 284 -22.17 15.30 1.83
N ALA A 285 -23.35 14.68 2.00
CA ALA A 285 -24.63 15.40 1.89
C ALA A 285 -24.75 16.54 2.90
N TRP A 286 -24.33 16.29 4.15
CA TRP A 286 -24.29 17.34 5.18
C TRP A 286 -23.32 18.48 4.82
N LYS A 287 -22.12 18.14 4.33
CA LYS A 287 -21.10 19.12 3.91
C LYS A 287 -21.64 20.02 2.79
N GLU A 288 -22.25 19.44 1.77
CA GLU A 288 -22.85 20.18 0.65
C GLU A 288 -23.96 21.12 1.11
N GLU A 289 -24.81 20.67 2.05
CA GLU A 289 -25.85 21.52 2.63
C GLU A 289 -25.28 22.72 3.39
N GLN A 290 -24.15 22.55 4.11
CA GLN A 290 -23.48 23.66 4.80
C GLN A 290 -22.89 24.68 3.82
N LEU A 291 -22.25 24.20 2.75
CA LEU A 291 -21.66 25.06 1.71
C LEU A 291 -22.71 25.83 0.93
N ALA A 292 -23.89 25.25 0.70
CA ALA A 292 -24.99 25.93 0.03
C ALA A 292 -25.66 27.04 0.86
N ARG A 293 -25.37 27.13 2.17
CA ARG A 293 -25.91 28.14 3.10
C ARG A 293 -24.99 29.36 3.26
N THR A 294 -23.75 29.29 2.74
CA THR A 294 -22.76 30.37 2.77
C THR A 294 -22.75 31.13 1.46
#